data_a93ef7c5ad35fd5626c4bd2aa66dcc04
#
_entry.id   a93ef7c5ad35fd5626c4bd2aa66dcc04
#
_cell.length_a   1.000
_cell.length_b   1.000
_cell.length_c   1.000
_cell.angle_alpha   90.00
_cell.angle_beta   90.00
_cell.angle_gamma   90.00
#
_symmetry.space_group_name_H-M   'P 1'
#
loop_
_entity.id
_entity.type
_entity.pdbx_description
1 polymer ?
#
loop_
_entity_poly.entity_id
_entity_poly.type
_entity_poly.pdbx_seq_one_letter_code
_entity_poly.pdbx_strand_id
1 'polypeptide(L)'
;MSESKRDRDRAMGAFRRWARAGCPGPDQIRRNTKGAADLLACASVFAMLTSDRGRKNFAAEDIARAVREVYMIDPCRQMRPGDVTLRVRRLAVERYVSERMVYFWLARARKMWIRARVDAGLESFQ
;
A
#
# COMPACT_ATOMS: atom_id res chain seq x y z
N MET A 1 -6.86 -16.32 8.75
CA MET A 1 -5.83 -15.89 9.71
C MET A 1 -5.81 -14.38 9.82
N SER A 2 -5.77 -13.87 11.02
CA SER A 2 -5.70 -12.44 11.23
C SER A 2 -4.29 -11.92 10.89
N GLU A 3 -4.24 -10.73 10.35
CA GLU A 3 -3.01 -10.03 10.05
C GLU A 3 -2.27 -9.65 11.33
N SER A 4 -0.96 -9.89 11.42
CA SER A 4 -0.19 -9.50 12.58
C SER A 4 0.14 -8.00 12.54
N LYS A 5 0.39 -7.41 13.71
CA LYS A 5 0.84 -6.01 13.78
C LYS A 5 2.13 -5.80 12.99
N ARG A 6 3.04 -6.77 13.05
CA ARG A 6 4.32 -6.74 12.31
C ARG A 6 4.09 -6.63 10.80
N ASP A 7 3.15 -7.42 10.27
CA ASP A 7 2.83 -7.40 8.85
C ASP A 7 2.20 -6.07 8.44
N ARG A 8 1.33 -5.52 9.28
CA ARG A 8 0.73 -4.20 9.04
C ARG A 8 1.78 -3.11 8.96
N ASP A 9 2.67 -3.07 9.94
CA ASP A 9 3.73 -2.06 10.03
C ASP A 9 4.70 -2.19 8.86
N ARG A 10 5.01 -3.41 8.45
CA ARG A 10 5.89 -3.68 7.32
C ARG A 10 5.29 -3.20 6.00
N ALA A 11 4.02 -3.51 5.75
CA ALA A 11 3.32 -3.08 4.54
C ALA A 11 3.24 -1.55 4.49
N MET A 12 2.82 -0.92 5.58
CA MET A 12 2.75 0.54 5.66
C MET A 12 4.11 1.17 5.39
N GLY A 13 5.16 0.67 6.04
CA GLY A 13 6.53 1.15 5.84
C GLY A 13 7.01 1.01 4.41
N ALA A 14 6.64 -0.11 3.75
CA ALA A 14 6.99 -0.35 2.36
C ALA A 14 6.34 0.68 1.43
N PHE A 15 5.05 0.98 1.60
CA PHE A 15 4.37 1.99 0.79
C PHE A 15 4.99 3.38 1.00
N ARG A 16 5.39 3.71 2.22
CA ARG A 16 6.06 4.99 2.49
C ARG A 16 7.42 5.07 1.80
N ARG A 17 8.22 4.01 1.85
CA ARG A 17 9.52 3.96 1.15
C ARG A 17 9.35 4.06 -0.37
N TRP A 18 8.35 3.36 -0.89
CA TRP A 18 8.03 3.40 -2.31
C TRP A 18 7.64 4.82 -2.76
N ALA A 19 6.82 5.51 -1.96
CA ALA A 19 6.45 6.90 -2.23
C ALA A 19 7.65 7.84 -2.19
N ARG A 20 8.57 7.66 -1.22
CA ARG A 20 9.81 8.47 -1.13
C ARG A 20 10.69 8.29 -2.36
N ALA A 21 10.68 7.09 -2.93
CA ALA A 21 11.45 6.78 -4.14
C ALA A 21 10.78 7.28 -5.42
N GLY A 22 9.62 7.93 -5.33
CA GLY A 22 8.90 8.45 -6.49
C GLY A 22 7.99 7.44 -7.17
N CYS A 23 7.54 6.44 -6.44
CA CYS A 23 6.64 5.38 -6.94
C CYS A 23 7.21 4.68 -8.18
N PRO A 24 8.45 4.13 -8.12
CA PRO A 24 9.08 3.53 -9.29
C PRO A 24 8.30 2.32 -9.78
N GLY A 25 8.24 2.14 -11.11
CA GLY A 25 7.69 0.95 -11.70
C GLY A 25 8.63 -0.25 -11.54
N PRO A 26 8.15 -1.48 -11.86
CA PRO A 26 8.96 -2.69 -11.68
C PRO A 26 10.32 -2.64 -12.41
N ASP A 27 10.34 -2.02 -13.58
CA ASP A 27 11.56 -1.94 -14.40
C ASP A 27 12.61 -0.99 -13.81
N GLN A 28 12.20 -0.09 -12.91
CA GLN A 28 13.07 0.89 -12.28
C GLN A 28 13.63 0.40 -10.95
N ILE A 29 13.15 -0.73 -10.45
CA ILE A 29 13.56 -1.29 -9.16
C ILE A 29 14.63 -2.36 -9.40
N ARG A 30 15.82 -2.16 -8.83
CA ARG A 30 16.91 -3.12 -8.94
C ARG A 30 16.65 -4.31 -8.02
N ARG A 31 16.45 -5.47 -8.62
CA ARG A 31 16.04 -6.71 -7.91
C ARG A 31 17.06 -7.21 -6.89
N ASN A 32 18.32 -6.87 -7.07
CA ASN A 32 19.39 -7.30 -6.17
C ASN A 32 19.65 -6.33 -5.00
N THR A 33 18.87 -5.26 -4.89
CA THR A 33 19.00 -4.32 -3.77
C THR A 33 18.18 -4.78 -2.57
N LYS A 34 18.64 -4.42 -1.38
CA LYS A 34 17.92 -4.70 -0.15
C LYS A 34 16.55 -4.01 -0.18
N GLY A 35 15.51 -4.76 0.14
CA GLY A 35 14.15 -4.22 0.15
C GLY A 35 13.48 -4.17 -1.22
N ALA A 36 14.14 -4.65 -2.28
CA ALA A 36 13.57 -4.63 -3.63
C ALA A 36 12.23 -5.36 -3.71
N ALA A 37 12.09 -6.51 -3.05
CA ALA A 37 10.86 -7.29 -3.07
C ALA A 37 9.69 -6.51 -2.44
N ASP A 38 9.96 -5.73 -1.38
CA ASP A 38 8.95 -4.87 -0.76
C ASP A 38 8.47 -3.79 -1.72
N LEU A 39 9.38 -3.15 -2.45
CA LEU A 39 9.04 -2.10 -3.42
C LEU A 39 8.36 -2.67 -4.65
N LEU A 40 8.80 -3.83 -5.13
CA LEU A 40 8.15 -4.53 -6.25
C LEU A 40 6.71 -4.88 -5.91
N ALA A 41 6.46 -5.30 -4.66
CA ALA A 41 5.11 -5.59 -4.19
C ALA A 41 4.23 -4.34 -4.22
N CYS A 42 4.75 -3.17 -3.82
CA CYS A 42 4.02 -1.91 -3.90
C CYS A 42 3.65 -1.56 -5.34
N ALA A 43 4.61 -1.67 -6.26
CA ALA A 43 4.38 -1.41 -7.68
C ALA A 43 3.31 -2.36 -8.24
N SER A 44 3.37 -3.64 -7.85
CA SER A 44 2.41 -4.66 -8.27
C SER A 44 0.99 -4.34 -7.79
N VAL A 45 0.84 -3.94 -6.52
CA VAL A 45 -0.46 -3.57 -5.96
C VAL A 45 -1.08 -2.42 -6.74
N PHE A 46 -0.33 -1.35 -6.98
CA PHE A 46 -0.86 -0.19 -7.70
C PHE A 46 -1.13 -0.50 -9.18
N ALA A 47 -0.32 -1.36 -9.81
CA ALA A 47 -0.59 -1.80 -11.17
C ALA A 47 -1.95 -2.53 -11.24
N MET A 48 -2.24 -3.40 -10.27
CA MET A 48 -3.53 -4.10 -10.19
C MET A 48 -4.69 -3.15 -9.94
N LEU A 49 -4.53 -2.20 -9.02
CA LEU A 49 -5.59 -1.26 -8.65
C LEU A 49 -5.93 -0.27 -9.78
N THR A 50 -4.96 0.06 -10.62
CA THR A 50 -5.12 1.03 -11.70
C THR A 50 -5.30 0.39 -13.08
N SER A 51 -5.28 -0.94 -13.16
CA SER A 51 -5.52 -1.67 -14.41
C SER A 51 -6.98 -1.58 -14.84
N ASP A 52 -7.27 -1.93 -16.10
CA ASP A 52 -8.64 -1.97 -16.60
C ASP A 52 -9.53 -2.94 -15.81
N ARG A 53 -8.95 -4.04 -15.34
CA ARG A 53 -9.64 -4.98 -14.44
C ARG A 53 -9.95 -4.32 -13.10
N GLY A 54 -9.00 -3.56 -12.57
CA GLY A 54 -9.19 -2.81 -11.33
C GLY A 54 -10.28 -1.76 -11.44
N ARG A 55 -10.38 -1.07 -12.57
CA ARG A 55 -11.42 -0.05 -12.82
C ARG A 55 -12.84 -0.64 -12.78
N LYS A 56 -12.98 -1.91 -13.11
CA LYS A 56 -14.29 -2.60 -13.05
C LYS A 56 -14.64 -3.03 -11.62
N ASN A 57 -13.68 -2.98 -10.71
CA ASN A 57 -13.90 -3.27 -9.31
C ASN A 57 -14.17 -1.96 -8.57
N PHE A 58 -15.36 -1.78 -8.05
CA PHE A 58 -15.79 -0.56 -7.38
C PHE A 58 -14.86 -0.09 -6.28
N ALA A 59 -14.17 -1.01 -5.61
CA ALA A 59 -13.30 -0.68 -4.49
C ALA A 59 -11.88 -0.32 -4.91
N ALA A 60 -11.45 -0.63 -6.13
CA ALA A 60 -10.04 -0.47 -6.52
C ALA A 60 -9.55 0.96 -6.41
N GLU A 61 -10.31 1.92 -6.92
CA GLU A 61 -9.96 3.34 -6.83
C GLU A 61 -9.95 3.83 -5.38
N ASP A 62 -10.92 3.40 -4.58
CA ASP A 62 -11.01 3.75 -3.17
C ASP A 62 -9.84 3.17 -2.39
N ILE A 63 -9.45 1.93 -2.66
CA ILE A 63 -8.29 1.28 -2.04
C ILE A 63 -7.02 2.06 -2.38
N ALA A 64 -6.80 2.38 -3.65
CA ALA A 64 -5.63 3.13 -4.08
C ALA A 64 -5.57 4.50 -3.40
N ARG A 65 -6.69 5.20 -3.34
CA ARG A 65 -6.79 6.51 -2.69
C ARG A 65 -6.51 6.41 -1.19
N ALA A 66 -7.05 5.39 -0.52
CA ALA A 66 -6.81 5.20 0.90
C ALA A 66 -5.33 5.02 1.19
N VAL A 67 -4.63 4.20 0.42
CA VAL A 67 -3.19 3.99 0.59
C VAL A 67 -2.43 5.31 0.38
N ARG A 68 -2.74 6.04 -0.69
CA ARG A 68 -2.07 7.32 -0.98
C ARG A 68 -2.27 8.33 0.14
N GLU A 69 -3.49 8.51 0.61
CA GLU A 69 -3.83 9.58 1.56
C GLU A 69 -3.54 9.21 3.01
N VAL A 70 -3.46 7.93 3.34
CA VAL A 70 -3.17 7.50 4.72
C VAL A 70 -1.69 7.13 4.89
N TYR A 71 -1.15 6.34 3.97
CA TYR A 71 0.22 5.82 4.10
C TYR A 71 1.26 6.62 3.35
N MET A 72 0.94 7.12 2.16
CA MET A 72 1.95 7.68 1.26
C MET A 72 2.10 9.20 1.33
N ILE A 73 1.15 9.90 1.96
CA ILE A 73 1.25 11.34 2.13
C ILE A 73 2.45 11.69 3.03
N ASP A 74 3.15 12.77 2.70
CA ASP A 74 4.35 13.23 3.43
C ASP A 74 5.32 12.08 3.73
N PRO A 75 5.82 11.36 2.70
CA PRO A 75 6.60 10.14 2.91
C PRO A 75 7.97 10.38 3.54
N CYS A 76 8.49 11.61 3.47
CA CYS A 76 9.78 11.96 4.06
C CYS A 76 9.66 12.28 5.55
N ARG A 77 8.45 12.49 6.06
CA ARG A 77 8.19 12.74 7.47
C ARG A 77 7.95 11.43 8.21
N GLN A 78 8.57 11.27 9.37
CA GLN A 78 8.33 10.10 10.20
C GLN A 78 6.88 10.07 10.69
N MET A 79 6.23 8.91 10.61
CA MET A 79 4.88 8.71 11.15
C MET A 79 4.91 8.76 12.67
N ARG A 80 3.97 9.50 13.23
CA ARG A 80 3.77 9.63 14.68
C ARG A 80 2.55 8.82 15.10
N PRO A 81 2.47 8.41 16.39
CA PRO A 81 1.25 7.79 16.91
C PRO A 81 0.04 8.69 16.64
N GLY A 82 -1.04 8.11 16.15
CA GLY A 82 -2.26 8.85 15.84
C GLY A 82 -2.37 9.42 14.43
N ASP A 83 -1.28 9.47 13.66
CA ASP A 83 -1.31 10.00 12.29
C ASP A 83 -2.26 9.19 11.40
N VAL A 84 -2.20 7.87 11.48
CA VAL A 84 -3.10 7.00 10.69
C VAL A 84 -4.55 7.31 11.05
N THR A 85 -4.87 7.37 12.33
CA THR A 85 -6.22 7.64 12.79
C THR A 85 -6.76 8.97 12.27
N LEU A 86 -5.95 10.03 12.35
CA LEU A 86 -6.35 11.35 11.85
C LEU A 86 -6.59 11.35 10.34
N ARG A 87 -5.71 10.69 9.60
CA ARG A 87 -5.83 10.61 8.13
C ARG A 87 -7.04 9.78 7.72
N VAL A 88 -7.32 8.69 8.44
CA VAL A 88 -8.50 7.87 8.20
C VAL A 88 -9.78 8.69 8.44
N ARG A 89 -9.85 9.44 9.53
CA ARG A 89 -11.00 10.30 9.84
C ARG A 89 -11.23 11.34 8.76
N ARG A 90 -10.17 11.98 8.32
CA ARG A 90 -10.22 12.98 7.25
C ARG A 90 -10.78 12.39 5.96
N LEU A 91 -10.24 11.26 5.54
CA LEU A 91 -10.68 10.59 4.32
C LEU A 91 -12.14 10.13 4.42
N ALA A 92 -12.53 9.59 5.57
CA ALA A 92 -13.91 9.17 5.80
C ALA A 92 -14.89 10.33 5.61
N VAL A 93 -14.57 11.49 6.15
CA VAL A 93 -15.39 12.70 5.99
C VAL A 93 -15.43 13.13 4.53
N GLU A 94 -14.29 13.17 3.86
CA GLU A 94 -14.19 13.60 2.45
C GLU A 94 -14.97 12.69 1.51
N ARG A 95 -15.01 11.39 1.80
CA ARG A 95 -15.66 10.40 0.94
C ARG A 95 -17.07 10.04 1.40
N TYR A 96 -17.56 10.64 2.48
CA TYR A 96 -18.88 10.34 3.04
C TYR A 96 -19.06 8.86 3.36
N VAL A 97 -18.02 8.26 3.94
CA VAL A 97 -18.03 6.85 4.35
C VAL A 97 -17.65 6.74 5.81
N SER A 98 -17.85 5.56 6.41
CA SER A 98 -17.40 5.32 7.77
C SER A 98 -15.88 5.16 7.84
N GLU A 99 -15.30 5.43 9.02
CA GLU A 99 -13.88 5.14 9.27
C GLU A 99 -13.60 3.65 9.09
N ARG A 100 -14.56 2.80 9.49
CA ARG A 100 -14.47 1.35 9.31
C ARG A 100 -14.28 0.97 7.84
N MET A 101 -14.95 1.66 6.93
CA MET A 101 -14.80 1.41 5.49
C MET A 101 -13.38 1.77 5.03
N VAL A 102 -12.82 2.89 5.52
CA VAL A 102 -11.45 3.27 5.17
C VAL A 102 -10.45 2.23 5.68
N TYR A 103 -10.62 1.76 6.92
CA TYR A 103 -9.77 0.70 7.46
C TYR A 103 -9.89 -0.60 6.66
N PHE A 104 -11.08 -0.91 6.17
CA PHE A 104 -11.30 -2.06 5.29
C PHE A 104 -10.49 -1.93 3.99
N TRP A 105 -10.51 -0.76 3.37
CA TRP A 105 -9.72 -0.52 2.15
C TRP A 105 -8.22 -0.68 2.40
N LEU A 106 -7.73 -0.14 3.52
CA LEU A 106 -6.31 -0.29 3.89
C LEU A 106 -5.94 -1.76 4.13
N ALA A 107 -6.81 -2.49 4.81
CA ALA A 107 -6.59 -3.93 5.06
C ALA A 107 -6.53 -4.72 3.75
N ARG A 108 -7.40 -4.40 2.79
CA ARG A 108 -7.37 -5.03 1.47
C ARG A 108 -6.05 -4.77 0.75
N ALA A 109 -5.58 -3.53 0.79
CA ALA A 109 -4.29 -3.17 0.18
C ALA A 109 -3.14 -3.94 0.81
N ARG A 110 -3.14 -4.07 2.15
CA ARG A 110 -2.09 -4.81 2.85
C ARG A 110 -2.10 -6.30 2.49
N LYS A 111 -3.27 -6.91 2.36
CA LYS A 111 -3.38 -8.31 1.91
C LYS A 111 -2.83 -8.48 0.50
N MET A 112 -3.15 -7.56 -0.39
CA MET A 112 -2.61 -7.56 -1.76
C MET A 112 -1.09 -7.43 -1.73
N TRP A 113 -0.56 -6.55 -0.88
CA TRP A 113 0.88 -6.34 -0.73
C TRP A 113 1.59 -7.60 -0.23
N ILE A 114 1.05 -8.25 0.80
CA ILE A 114 1.64 -9.48 1.36
C ILE A 114 1.73 -10.56 0.28
N ARG A 115 0.65 -10.75 -0.48
CA ARG A 115 0.63 -11.73 -1.57
C ARG A 115 1.65 -11.38 -2.66
N ALA A 116 1.67 -10.13 -3.09
CA ALA A 116 2.62 -9.65 -4.09
C ALA A 116 4.05 -9.77 -3.59
N ARG A 117 4.28 -9.55 -2.29
CA ARG A 117 5.60 -9.67 -1.66
C ARG A 117 6.12 -11.09 -1.70
N VAL A 118 5.25 -12.07 -1.44
CA VAL A 118 5.61 -13.50 -1.53
C VAL A 118 6.00 -13.84 -2.96
N ASP A 119 5.20 -13.43 -3.94
CA ASP A 119 5.47 -13.69 -5.35
C ASP A 119 6.80 -13.05 -5.80
N ALA A 120 7.05 -11.81 -5.39
CA ALA A 120 8.29 -11.10 -5.70
C ALA A 120 9.51 -11.74 -5.03
N GLY A 121 9.33 -12.25 -3.81
CA GLY A 121 10.36 -12.97 -3.08
C GLY A 121 10.75 -14.27 -3.77
N LEU A 122 9.76 -15.03 -4.27
CA LEU A 122 10.01 -16.26 -5.03
C LEU A 122 10.73 -15.97 -6.34
N GLU A 123 10.32 -14.92 -7.05
CA GLU A 123 10.98 -14.51 -8.29
C GLU A 123 12.44 -14.13 -8.07
N SER A 124 12.77 -13.51 -6.95
CA SER A 124 14.15 -13.08 -6.66
C SER A 124 15.10 -14.25 -6.38
N PHE A 125 14.59 -15.44 -6.12
CA PHE A 125 15.40 -16.65 -5.92
C PHE A 125 15.62 -17.46 -7.21
N GLN A 126 15.00 -17.06 -8.28
CA GLN A 126 15.20 -17.67 -9.60
C GLN A 126 16.20 -16.87 -10.40
#